data_335c978567210fd5c6f75d3cbc0e234d
#
_entry.id   335c978567210fd5c6f75d3cbc0e234d
#
_cell.length_a   1.000
_cell.length_b   1.000
_cell.length_c   1.000
_cell.angle_alpha   90.00
_cell.angle_beta   90.00
_cell.angle_gamma   90.00
#
_symmetry.space_group_name_H-M   'P 1'
#
loop_
_entity.id
_entity.type
_entity.pdbx_description
1 polymer ?
#
loop_
_entity_poly.entity_id
_entity_poly.type
_entity_poly.pdbx_seq_one_letter_code
_entity_poly.pdbx_strand_id
1 'polypeptide(L)'
;MEDLNRTYNSVLSIAGSDSGGCAGIQADIKSISACGAFAATVITVTTAQNTQGVTDIHAIPIAHLEKQLDAVLSDIYFGAIKIGMLHSCEVINVVAAKLTEYKATNIVLDPVMVSTSGHKLIADDAIECLKDFLPKVSLITPNIPEAELLINEKINVDNMKAMAQKIGEQFQVSVLLKGGHVDNDSFIMTDVFYVHETKTVKIITNPRVNTTNIHGTGCSLSSSIAAYLSLGFSMDEAITKGCNYVNQAIAAGKDKILGHGNGPINHFGL
;
A
#
# COMPACT_ATOMS: atom_id res chain seq x y z
N MET A 1 -28.07 -17.04 -13.90
CA MET A 1 -27.05 -16.00 -14.01
C MET A 1 -27.45 -14.93 -13.01
N GLU A 2 -26.86 -14.93 -11.83
CA GLU A 2 -27.04 -13.85 -10.87
C GLU A 2 -26.53 -12.55 -11.51
N ASP A 3 -27.29 -11.49 -11.29
CA ASP A 3 -27.16 -10.20 -11.93
C ASP A 3 -25.84 -9.55 -11.42
N LEU A 4 -24.72 -9.79 -12.11
CA LEU A 4 -23.36 -9.26 -11.78
C LEU A 4 -23.35 -7.73 -11.63
N ASN A 5 -24.41 -7.04 -12.13
CA ASN A 5 -24.59 -5.60 -11.99
C ASN A 5 -25.11 -5.15 -10.61
N ARG A 6 -25.42 -6.07 -9.69
CA ARG A 6 -25.95 -5.72 -8.36
C ARG A 6 -24.90 -5.86 -7.24
N THR A 7 -23.75 -6.46 -7.52
CA THR A 7 -22.73 -6.70 -6.51
C THR A 7 -21.66 -5.60 -6.60
N TYR A 8 -21.30 -4.99 -5.48
CA TYR A 8 -20.18 -4.06 -5.43
C TYR A 8 -18.85 -4.80 -5.63
N ASN A 9 -17.98 -4.28 -6.50
CA ASN A 9 -16.58 -4.61 -6.45
C ASN A 9 -15.98 -3.97 -5.18
N SER A 10 -15.42 -4.78 -4.29
CA SER A 10 -15.04 -4.34 -2.95
C SER A 10 -13.59 -4.68 -2.62
N VAL A 11 -12.99 -3.83 -1.81
CA VAL A 11 -11.63 -3.96 -1.28
C VAL A 11 -11.69 -3.84 0.23
N LEU A 12 -11.03 -4.75 0.95
CA LEU A 12 -10.76 -4.59 2.37
C LEU A 12 -9.40 -3.92 2.57
N SER A 13 -9.37 -2.78 3.25
CA SER A 13 -8.14 -2.18 3.74
C SER A 13 -7.88 -2.59 5.19
N ILE A 14 -6.72 -3.21 5.46
CA ILE A 14 -6.23 -3.57 6.78
C ILE A 14 -5.04 -2.68 7.08
N ALA A 15 -5.23 -1.61 7.86
CA ALA A 15 -4.19 -0.61 8.10
C ALA A 15 -4.44 0.24 9.36
N GLY A 16 -3.50 1.11 9.68
CA GLY A 16 -3.66 2.13 10.71
C GLY A 16 -4.59 3.27 10.29
N SER A 17 -5.20 3.92 11.27
CA SER A 17 -6.05 5.10 11.07
C SER A 17 -5.24 6.38 11.30
N ASP A 18 -5.20 7.26 10.31
CA ASP A 18 -4.57 8.59 10.37
C ASP A 18 -5.63 9.65 10.70
N SER A 19 -5.56 10.24 11.90
CA SER A 19 -6.49 11.31 12.33
C SER A 19 -6.44 12.56 11.44
N GLY A 20 -5.28 12.85 10.81
CA GLY A 20 -5.12 13.94 9.86
C GLY A 20 -5.72 13.64 8.49
N GLY A 21 -6.04 12.38 8.21
CA GLY A 21 -6.76 11.96 7.01
C GLY A 21 -5.91 11.91 5.73
N CYS A 22 -4.59 12.06 5.82
CA CYS A 22 -3.71 12.11 4.65
C CYS A 22 -3.21 10.72 4.21
N ALA A 23 -3.08 9.77 5.16
CA ALA A 23 -2.56 8.42 4.96
C ALA A 23 -3.49 7.36 5.58
N GLY A 24 -3.00 6.13 5.77
CA GLY A 24 -3.72 5.04 6.41
C GLY A 24 -5.06 4.72 5.76
N ILE A 25 -5.99 4.17 6.54
CA ILE A 25 -7.33 3.79 6.04
C ILE A 25 -8.08 4.97 5.41
N GLN A 26 -7.81 6.21 5.82
CA GLN A 26 -8.46 7.39 5.27
C GLN A 26 -8.03 7.64 3.81
N ALA A 27 -6.74 7.52 3.51
CA ALA A 27 -6.25 7.58 2.13
C ALA A 27 -6.73 6.37 1.32
N ASP A 28 -6.77 5.19 1.96
CA ASP A 28 -7.21 3.95 1.33
C ASP A 28 -8.67 4.06 0.89
N ILE A 29 -9.59 4.45 1.79
CA ILE A 29 -11.01 4.65 1.47
C ILE A 29 -11.19 5.63 0.31
N LYS A 30 -10.50 6.79 0.38
CA LYS A 30 -10.59 7.82 -0.67
C LYS A 30 -10.12 7.28 -2.02
N SER A 31 -8.95 6.59 -2.05
CA SER A 31 -8.37 6.06 -3.28
C SER A 31 -9.21 4.93 -3.87
N ILE A 32 -9.65 3.97 -3.04
CA ILE A 32 -10.51 2.87 -3.48
C ILE A 32 -11.81 3.41 -4.06
N SER A 33 -12.45 4.37 -3.36
CA SER A 33 -13.70 4.98 -3.82
C SER A 33 -13.53 5.80 -5.10
N ALA A 34 -12.44 6.57 -5.21
CA ALA A 34 -12.11 7.34 -6.42
C ALA A 34 -11.87 6.44 -7.63
N CYS A 35 -11.32 5.24 -7.42
CA CYS A 35 -11.12 4.23 -8.46
C CYS A 35 -12.36 3.38 -8.78
N GLY A 36 -13.52 3.63 -8.12
CA GLY A 36 -14.80 3.00 -8.44
C GLY A 36 -15.12 1.71 -7.68
N ALA A 37 -14.39 1.39 -6.61
CA ALA A 37 -14.67 0.24 -5.77
C ALA A 37 -15.21 0.64 -4.39
N PHE A 38 -15.92 -0.28 -3.72
CA PHE A 38 -16.37 -0.10 -2.33
C PHE A 38 -15.23 -0.42 -1.37
N ALA A 39 -15.01 0.42 -0.36
CA ALA A 39 -13.98 0.24 0.65
C ALA A 39 -14.58 -0.17 1.99
N ALA A 40 -14.14 -1.31 2.53
CA ALA A 40 -14.30 -1.67 3.94
C ALA A 40 -12.94 -1.60 4.65
N THR A 41 -12.93 -1.51 5.98
CA THR A 41 -11.69 -1.34 6.74
C THR A 41 -11.63 -2.21 7.98
N VAL A 42 -10.40 -2.67 8.28
CA VAL A 42 -10.00 -3.23 9.57
C VAL A 42 -8.85 -2.37 10.11
N ILE A 43 -9.02 -1.84 11.30
CA ILE A 43 -8.07 -0.91 11.92
C ILE A 43 -7.09 -1.69 12.79
N THR A 44 -5.78 -1.54 12.52
CA THR A 44 -4.71 -2.16 13.30
C THR A 44 -4.21 -1.28 14.44
N VAL A 45 -4.16 0.04 14.20
CA VAL A 45 -3.80 1.08 15.17
C VAL A 45 -4.57 2.35 14.88
N THR A 46 -4.72 3.22 15.87
CA THR A 46 -5.08 4.63 15.67
C THR A 46 -3.87 5.51 15.95
N THR A 47 -3.66 6.56 15.14
CA THR A 47 -2.57 7.51 15.34
C THR A 47 -3.11 8.89 15.67
N ALA A 48 -2.46 9.59 16.59
CA ALA A 48 -2.59 11.05 16.74
C ALA A 48 -1.61 11.66 15.72
N GLN A 49 -2.11 12.00 14.56
CA GLN A 49 -1.30 12.40 13.41
C GLN A 49 -1.92 13.61 12.71
N ASN A 50 -1.05 14.45 12.15
CA ASN A 50 -1.40 15.58 11.30
C ASN A 50 -0.37 15.75 10.19
N THR A 51 -0.40 16.87 9.44
CA THR A 51 0.54 17.13 8.33
C THR A 51 2.00 17.30 8.78
N GLN A 52 2.26 17.53 10.06
CA GLN A 52 3.60 17.72 10.62
C GLN A 52 4.21 16.42 11.15
N GLY A 53 3.40 15.40 11.48
CA GLY A 53 3.90 14.11 11.92
C GLY A 53 2.94 13.35 12.84
N VAL A 54 3.47 12.23 13.36
CA VAL A 54 2.80 11.34 14.32
C VAL A 54 3.27 11.69 15.74
N THR A 55 2.34 11.94 16.64
CA THR A 55 2.64 12.28 18.04
C THR A 55 2.29 11.16 19.02
N ASP A 56 1.38 10.25 18.63
CA ASP A 56 1.02 9.09 19.45
C ASP A 56 0.46 7.96 18.58
N ILE A 57 0.63 6.72 19.05
CA ILE A 57 0.15 5.49 18.39
C ILE A 57 -0.55 4.64 19.43
N HIS A 58 -1.81 4.29 19.22
CA HIS A 58 -2.56 3.39 20.07
C HIS A 58 -2.93 2.11 19.30
N ALA A 59 -2.39 0.98 19.74
CA ALA A 59 -2.65 -0.33 19.13
C ALA A 59 -4.09 -0.78 19.43
N ILE A 60 -4.76 -1.33 18.43
CA ILE A 60 -6.03 -2.02 18.64
C ILE A 60 -5.73 -3.37 19.32
N PRO A 61 -6.42 -3.72 20.43
CA PRO A 61 -6.23 -5.00 21.08
C PRO A 61 -6.45 -6.17 20.11
N ILE A 62 -5.57 -7.18 20.16
CA ILE A 62 -5.59 -8.33 19.22
C ILE A 62 -6.96 -8.99 19.15
N ALA A 63 -7.59 -9.26 20.30
CA ALA A 63 -8.93 -9.85 20.34
C ALA A 63 -10.01 -9.00 19.65
N HIS A 64 -9.80 -7.68 19.54
CA HIS A 64 -10.70 -6.81 18.79
C HIS A 64 -10.35 -6.77 17.31
N LEU A 65 -9.07 -6.84 16.96
CA LEU A 65 -8.60 -6.98 15.58
C LEU A 65 -9.16 -8.24 14.93
N GLU A 66 -9.10 -9.39 15.64
CA GLU A 66 -9.70 -10.65 15.18
C GLU A 66 -11.20 -10.50 14.92
N LYS A 67 -11.93 -9.87 15.84
CA LYS A 67 -13.37 -9.63 15.67
C LYS A 67 -13.70 -8.71 14.49
N GLN A 68 -12.87 -7.70 14.22
CA GLN A 68 -13.05 -6.86 13.03
C GLN A 68 -12.86 -7.69 11.75
N LEU A 69 -11.79 -8.51 11.70
CA LEU A 69 -11.52 -9.39 10.56
C LEU A 69 -12.66 -10.39 10.32
N ASP A 70 -13.09 -11.09 11.38
CA ASP A 70 -14.18 -12.05 11.31
C ASP A 70 -15.50 -11.40 10.87
N ALA A 71 -15.82 -10.23 11.41
CA ALA A 71 -17.05 -9.51 11.08
C ALA A 71 -17.17 -9.20 9.59
N VAL A 72 -16.09 -8.74 8.97
CA VAL A 72 -16.14 -8.31 7.55
C VAL A 72 -15.89 -9.49 6.59
N LEU A 73 -14.95 -10.39 6.91
CA LEU A 73 -14.57 -11.48 6.02
C LEU A 73 -15.62 -12.62 5.99
N SER A 74 -16.44 -12.76 7.04
CA SER A 74 -17.52 -13.75 7.05
C SER A 74 -18.77 -13.30 6.28
N ASP A 75 -18.94 -12.00 6.02
CA ASP A 75 -20.16 -11.43 5.43
C ASP A 75 -19.93 -10.87 4.02
N ILE A 76 -18.78 -10.21 3.79
CA ILE A 76 -18.51 -9.47 2.57
C ILE A 76 -17.47 -10.19 1.71
N TYR A 77 -17.80 -10.42 0.45
CA TYR A 77 -16.80 -10.87 -0.53
C TYR A 77 -15.94 -9.70 -0.97
N PHE A 78 -14.62 -9.85 -0.86
CA PHE A 78 -13.65 -8.87 -1.31
C PHE A 78 -12.89 -9.37 -2.54
N GLY A 79 -12.95 -8.61 -3.63
CA GLY A 79 -12.20 -8.90 -4.86
C GLY A 79 -10.68 -8.67 -4.72
N ALA A 80 -10.27 -7.85 -3.74
CA ALA A 80 -8.87 -7.65 -3.35
C ALA A 80 -8.75 -7.21 -1.89
N ILE A 81 -7.57 -7.43 -1.32
CA ILE A 81 -7.20 -6.97 0.03
C ILE A 81 -6.02 -6.02 -0.08
N LYS A 82 -6.10 -4.84 0.52
CA LYS A 82 -4.94 -3.96 0.72
C LYS A 82 -4.48 -4.06 2.17
N ILE A 83 -3.20 -4.25 2.36
CA ILE A 83 -2.57 -4.24 3.68
C ILE A 83 -1.60 -3.06 3.75
N GLY A 84 -1.73 -2.26 4.83
CA GLY A 84 -0.80 -1.19 5.15
C GLY A 84 -0.01 -1.48 6.42
N MET A 85 -0.03 -0.55 7.38
CA MET A 85 0.75 -0.65 8.61
C MET A 85 0.32 -1.85 9.48
N LEU A 86 1.26 -2.78 9.70
CA LEU A 86 1.19 -3.88 10.66
C LEU A 86 2.34 -3.71 11.67
N HIS A 87 2.06 -3.16 12.83
CA HIS A 87 3.06 -2.63 13.75
C HIS A 87 3.81 -3.67 14.59
N SER A 88 3.30 -4.91 14.71
CA SER A 88 3.88 -5.97 15.53
C SER A 88 3.74 -7.36 14.88
N CYS A 89 4.62 -8.27 15.30
CA CYS A 89 4.58 -9.67 14.86
C CYS A 89 3.23 -10.35 15.17
N GLU A 90 2.62 -10.04 16.31
CA GLU A 90 1.33 -10.58 16.71
C GLU A 90 0.22 -10.16 15.75
N VAL A 91 0.19 -8.88 15.36
CA VAL A 91 -0.76 -8.35 14.36
C VAL A 91 -0.54 -9.00 13.00
N ILE A 92 0.71 -9.15 12.55
CA ILE A 92 1.04 -9.81 11.28
C ILE A 92 0.51 -11.25 11.27
N ASN A 93 0.77 -11.99 12.34
CA ASN A 93 0.36 -13.40 12.44
C ASN A 93 -1.16 -13.56 12.43
N VAL A 94 -1.89 -12.71 13.16
CA VAL A 94 -3.35 -12.73 13.18
C VAL A 94 -3.93 -12.40 11.81
N VAL A 95 -3.44 -11.36 11.16
CA VAL A 95 -3.88 -10.98 9.80
C VAL A 95 -3.59 -12.12 8.82
N ALA A 96 -2.38 -12.69 8.83
CA ALA A 96 -1.99 -13.79 7.95
C ALA A 96 -2.87 -15.05 8.16
N ALA A 97 -3.17 -15.39 9.43
CA ALA A 97 -4.02 -16.51 9.77
C ALA A 97 -5.45 -16.32 9.25
N LYS A 98 -6.06 -15.16 9.51
CA LYS A 98 -7.42 -14.82 9.07
C LYS A 98 -7.54 -14.76 7.55
N LEU A 99 -6.62 -14.14 6.84
CA LEU A 99 -6.65 -14.13 5.38
C LEU A 99 -6.49 -15.53 4.77
N THR A 100 -5.75 -16.41 5.43
CA THR A 100 -5.65 -17.83 5.03
C THR A 100 -6.94 -18.58 5.31
N GLU A 101 -7.54 -18.41 6.50
CA GLU A 101 -8.81 -19.02 6.91
C GLU A 101 -9.94 -18.68 5.95
N TYR A 102 -10.07 -17.41 5.58
CA TYR A 102 -11.09 -16.91 4.65
C TYR A 102 -10.70 -17.01 3.17
N LYS A 103 -9.55 -17.62 2.84
CA LYS A 103 -9.06 -17.84 1.47
C LYS A 103 -9.02 -16.55 0.65
N ALA A 104 -8.54 -15.45 1.26
CA ALA A 104 -8.42 -14.17 0.61
C ALA A 104 -7.44 -14.23 -0.57
N THR A 105 -7.76 -13.52 -1.65
CA THR A 105 -6.96 -13.44 -2.88
C THR A 105 -6.65 -12.00 -3.23
N ASN A 106 -5.77 -11.78 -4.23
CA ASN A 106 -5.38 -10.45 -4.68
C ASN A 106 -4.92 -9.54 -3.53
N ILE A 107 -4.00 -10.05 -2.70
CA ILE A 107 -3.48 -9.33 -1.53
C ILE A 107 -2.35 -8.41 -1.97
N VAL A 108 -2.55 -7.09 -1.83
CA VAL A 108 -1.56 -6.05 -2.07
C VAL A 108 -1.05 -5.52 -0.73
N LEU A 109 0.22 -5.71 -0.44
CA LEU A 109 0.85 -5.29 0.80
C LEU A 109 1.81 -4.12 0.56
N ASP A 110 1.54 -2.99 1.18
CA ASP A 110 2.47 -1.87 1.31
C ASP A 110 3.25 -2.05 2.61
N PRO A 111 4.55 -2.39 2.57
CA PRO A 111 5.31 -2.76 3.77
C PRO A 111 5.75 -1.51 4.53
N VAL A 112 4.78 -0.79 5.09
CA VAL A 112 5.00 0.49 5.77
C VAL A 112 5.84 0.28 7.03
N MET A 113 7.11 0.70 6.98
CA MET A 113 8.06 0.58 8.11
C MET A 113 8.35 1.91 8.77
N VAL A 114 8.27 3.01 7.99
CA VAL A 114 8.56 4.37 8.45
C VAL A 114 7.51 5.33 7.88
N SER A 115 7.04 6.28 8.69
CA SER A 115 6.14 7.33 8.22
C SER A 115 6.86 8.32 7.30
N THR A 116 6.11 9.10 6.53
CA THR A 116 6.65 10.20 5.71
C THR A 116 7.44 11.23 6.56
N SER A 117 7.11 11.37 7.83
CA SER A 117 7.82 12.22 8.80
C SER A 117 9.04 11.56 9.46
N GLY A 118 9.39 10.32 9.09
CA GLY A 118 10.57 9.59 9.61
C GLY A 118 10.32 8.81 10.91
N HIS A 119 9.11 8.76 11.43
CA HIS A 119 8.80 7.94 12.62
C HIS A 119 8.75 6.46 12.24
N LYS A 120 9.43 5.63 13.04
CA LYS A 120 9.38 4.18 12.90
C LYS A 120 7.98 3.67 13.29
N LEU A 121 7.37 2.90 12.40
CA LEU A 121 5.99 2.41 12.51
C LEU A 121 5.88 0.89 12.74
N ILE A 122 7.00 0.18 12.68
CA ILE A 122 7.08 -1.27 12.87
C ILE A 122 8.14 -1.60 13.94
N ALA A 123 7.89 -2.58 14.78
CA ALA A 123 8.87 -3.10 15.73
C ALA A 123 9.97 -3.88 15.00
N ASP A 124 11.20 -3.92 15.56
CA ASP A 124 12.34 -4.57 14.89
C ASP A 124 12.11 -6.07 14.68
N ASP A 125 11.53 -6.74 15.67
CA ASP A 125 11.18 -8.16 15.62
C ASP A 125 10.04 -8.47 14.63
N ALA A 126 9.21 -7.50 14.31
CA ALA A 126 8.12 -7.66 13.37
C ALA A 126 8.58 -7.69 11.89
N ILE A 127 9.80 -7.24 11.58
CA ILE A 127 10.34 -7.29 10.21
C ILE A 127 10.52 -8.75 9.75
N GLU A 128 11.02 -9.63 10.61
CA GLU A 128 11.15 -11.06 10.26
C GLU A 128 9.78 -11.71 10.09
N CYS A 129 8.81 -11.42 10.97
CA CYS A 129 7.42 -11.90 10.81
C CYS A 129 6.81 -11.40 9.50
N LEU A 130 7.12 -10.16 9.09
CA LEU A 130 6.67 -9.61 7.81
C LEU A 130 7.28 -10.39 6.64
N LYS A 131 8.59 -10.69 6.67
CA LYS A 131 9.27 -11.50 5.65
C LYS A 131 8.63 -12.88 5.48
N ASP A 132 8.27 -13.54 6.59
CA ASP A 132 7.57 -14.83 6.59
C ASP A 132 6.15 -14.74 6.00
N PHE A 133 5.56 -13.56 6.04
CA PHE A 133 4.23 -13.32 5.46
C PHE A 133 4.27 -13.02 3.97
N LEU A 134 5.37 -12.45 3.42
CA LEU A 134 5.47 -12.05 2.01
C LEU A 134 5.11 -13.15 1.00
N PRO A 135 5.47 -14.44 1.18
CA PRO A 135 5.08 -15.49 0.23
C PRO A 135 3.57 -15.75 0.12
N LYS A 136 2.78 -15.20 1.04
CA LYS A 136 1.32 -15.37 1.08
C LYS A 136 0.55 -14.22 0.42
N VAL A 137 1.25 -13.18 -0.04
CA VAL A 137 0.62 -12.03 -0.70
C VAL A 137 0.88 -12.03 -2.21
N SER A 138 0.04 -11.34 -2.98
CA SER A 138 0.14 -11.32 -4.45
C SER A 138 1.14 -10.28 -4.96
N LEU A 139 1.24 -9.16 -4.26
CA LEU A 139 2.09 -8.01 -4.62
C LEU A 139 2.56 -7.29 -3.35
N ILE A 140 3.84 -6.88 -3.36
CA ILE A 140 4.36 -5.91 -2.40
C ILE A 140 4.77 -4.63 -3.12
N THR A 141 4.61 -3.47 -2.43
CA THR A 141 4.90 -2.14 -3.00
C THR A 141 5.93 -1.36 -2.18
N PRO A 142 7.15 -1.90 -1.92
CA PRO A 142 8.13 -1.23 -1.11
C PRO A 142 8.70 0.02 -1.81
N ASN A 143 9.01 1.06 -1.03
CA ASN A 143 9.94 2.09 -1.44
C ASN A 143 11.39 1.61 -1.26
N ILE A 144 12.37 2.40 -1.71
CA ILE A 144 13.80 2.01 -1.63
C ILE A 144 14.23 1.71 -0.19
N PRO A 145 14.02 2.58 0.82
CA PRO A 145 14.38 2.29 2.20
C PRO A 145 13.74 1.01 2.75
N GLU A 146 12.47 0.75 2.44
CA GLU A 146 11.76 -0.47 2.84
C GLU A 146 12.35 -1.70 2.16
N ALA A 147 12.65 -1.62 0.87
CA ALA A 147 13.28 -2.70 0.12
C ALA A 147 14.70 -3.02 0.65
N GLU A 148 15.50 -1.99 0.96
CA GLU A 148 16.82 -2.16 1.58
C GLU A 148 16.74 -2.90 2.93
N LEU A 149 15.73 -2.59 3.76
CA LEU A 149 15.51 -3.29 5.02
C LEU A 149 15.11 -4.76 4.81
N LEU A 150 14.33 -5.06 3.77
CA LEU A 150 13.92 -6.44 3.48
C LEU A 150 15.10 -7.33 3.11
N ILE A 151 16.05 -6.84 2.31
CA ILE A 151 17.16 -7.64 1.78
C ILE A 151 18.51 -7.32 2.42
N ASN A 152 18.60 -6.30 3.28
CA ASN A 152 19.83 -5.80 3.89
C ASN A 152 20.92 -5.42 2.86
N GLU A 153 20.51 -4.80 1.76
CA GLU A 153 21.39 -4.34 0.68
C GLU A 153 21.01 -2.95 0.20
N LYS A 154 22.00 -2.18 -0.29
CA LYS A 154 21.79 -0.83 -0.83
C LYS A 154 21.24 -0.86 -2.24
N ILE A 155 20.25 0.00 -2.48
CA ILE A 155 19.56 0.15 -3.77
C ILE A 155 19.81 1.55 -4.34
N ASN A 156 20.17 1.59 -5.61
CA ASN A 156 20.35 2.82 -6.39
C ASN A 156 19.69 2.66 -7.78
N VAL A 157 19.75 3.70 -8.61
CA VAL A 157 19.15 3.71 -9.95
C VAL A 157 19.63 2.54 -10.81
N ASP A 158 20.94 2.22 -10.75
CA ASP A 158 21.56 1.24 -11.64
C ASP A 158 21.16 -0.20 -11.31
N ASN A 159 20.93 -0.49 -10.00
CA ASN A 159 20.64 -1.85 -9.55
C ASN A 159 19.16 -2.14 -9.25
N MET A 160 18.25 -1.16 -9.34
CA MET A 160 16.82 -1.34 -8.99
C MET A 160 16.18 -2.56 -9.64
N LYS A 161 16.49 -2.82 -10.93
CA LYS A 161 15.92 -3.99 -11.64
C LYS A 161 16.35 -5.29 -11.00
N ALA A 162 17.66 -5.42 -10.76
CA ALA A 162 18.22 -6.62 -10.14
C ALA A 162 17.71 -6.81 -8.72
N MET A 163 17.55 -5.72 -7.97
CA MET A 163 17.05 -5.78 -6.60
C MET A 163 15.56 -6.11 -6.52
N ALA A 164 14.72 -5.55 -7.39
CA ALA A 164 13.31 -5.93 -7.49
C ALA A 164 13.14 -7.43 -7.80
N GLN A 165 13.92 -7.95 -8.76
CA GLN A 165 13.96 -9.38 -9.08
C GLN A 165 14.43 -10.20 -7.87
N LYS A 166 15.53 -9.82 -7.24
CA LYS A 166 16.08 -10.50 -6.05
C LYS A 166 15.05 -10.60 -4.92
N ILE A 167 14.38 -9.50 -4.59
CA ILE A 167 13.32 -9.47 -3.57
C ILE A 167 12.21 -10.46 -3.96
N GLY A 168 11.74 -10.38 -5.21
CA GLY A 168 10.65 -11.22 -5.68
C GLY A 168 10.98 -12.71 -5.73
N GLU A 169 12.22 -13.07 -6.06
CA GLU A 169 12.69 -14.45 -6.03
C GLU A 169 12.89 -14.98 -4.61
N GLN A 170 13.50 -14.16 -3.73
CA GLN A 170 13.75 -14.52 -2.34
C GLN A 170 12.46 -14.76 -1.56
N PHE A 171 11.45 -13.91 -1.76
CA PHE A 171 10.18 -13.96 -1.02
C PHE A 171 9.03 -14.55 -1.83
N GLN A 172 9.28 -15.05 -3.05
CA GLN A 172 8.26 -15.68 -3.93
C GLN A 172 7.01 -14.81 -4.14
N VAL A 173 7.20 -13.51 -4.39
CA VAL A 173 6.15 -12.51 -4.50
C VAL A 173 6.42 -11.53 -5.64
N SER A 174 5.37 -10.99 -6.27
CA SER A 174 5.54 -9.90 -7.23
C SER A 174 5.88 -8.60 -6.48
N VAL A 175 6.73 -7.75 -7.09
CA VAL A 175 7.30 -6.56 -6.43
C VAL A 175 7.13 -5.33 -7.32
N LEU A 176 6.46 -4.31 -6.80
CA LEU A 176 6.52 -2.96 -7.37
C LEU A 176 7.48 -2.11 -6.52
N LEU A 177 8.75 -2.05 -6.92
CA LEU A 177 9.77 -1.24 -6.25
C LEU A 177 9.62 0.22 -6.67
N LYS A 178 9.23 1.07 -5.71
CA LYS A 178 8.98 2.51 -5.92
C LYS A 178 10.30 3.30 -5.96
N GLY A 179 10.61 3.94 -7.08
CA GLY A 179 11.87 4.67 -7.29
C GLY A 179 11.80 6.19 -7.06
N GLY A 180 10.71 6.70 -6.51
CA GLY A 180 10.45 8.15 -6.37
C GLY A 180 11.52 8.97 -5.64
N HIS A 181 12.44 8.35 -4.91
CA HIS A 181 13.48 9.01 -4.11
C HIS A 181 14.92 8.80 -4.62
N VAL A 182 15.12 8.09 -5.73
CA VAL A 182 16.47 7.67 -6.17
C VAL A 182 17.20 8.73 -6.95
N ASP A 183 16.47 9.51 -7.76
CA ASP A 183 17.03 10.59 -8.57
C ASP A 183 16.11 11.81 -8.49
N ASN A 184 16.45 12.74 -7.58
CA ASN A 184 15.66 13.94 -7.36
C ASN A 184 15.80 14.98 -8.47
N ASP A 185 16.82 14.86 -9.32
CA ASP A 185 17.09 15.79 -10.42
C ASP A 185 16.39 15.35 -11.73
N SER A 186 15.88 14.12 -11.78
CA SER A 186 15.17 13.62 -12.96
C SER A 186 13.73 14.16 -13.05
N PHE A 187 13.34 14.56 -14.26
CA PHE A 187 11.95 14.91 -14.58
C PHE A 187 11.00 13.70 -14.66
N ILE A 188 11.54 12.49 -14.56
CA ILE A 188 10.81 11.23 -14.67
C ILE A 188 11.03 10.42 -13.41
N MET A 189 9.96 9.94 -12.81
CA MET A 189 10.00 8.90 -11.78
C MET A 189 9.99 7.54 -12.45
N THR A 190 10.80 6.63 -11.94
CA THR A 190 10.92 5.26 -12.46
C THR A 190 10.61 4.27 -11.35
N ASP A 191 9.59 3.44 -11.54
CA ASP A 191 9.28 2.30 -10.71
C ASP A 191 9.63 1.00 -11.45
N VAL A 192 9.97 -0.04 -10.72
CA VAL A 192 10.32 -1.34 -11.28
C VAL A 192 9.32 -2.38 -10.82
N PHE A 193 8.63 -3.01 -11.78
CA PHE A 193 7.71 -4.09 -11.50
C PHE A 193 8.31 -5.44 -11.89
N TYR A 194 8.54 -6.31 -10.91
CA TYR A 194 8.90 -7.71 -11.09
C TYR A 194 7.67 -8.59 -10.95
N VAL A 195 7.39 -9.39 -11.97
CA VAL A 195 6.30 -10.37 -12.00
C VAL A 195 6.85 -11.72 -11.56
N HIS A 196 6.47 -12.21 -10.38
CA HIS A 196 7.00 -13.45 -9.83
C HIS A 196 6.64 -14.67 -10.68
N GLU A 197 5.43 -14.75 -11.19
CA GLU A 197 4.92 -15.89 -11.97
C GLU A 197 5.69 -16.09 -13.28
N THR A 198 5.95 -15.02 -14.01
CA THR A 198 6.63 -15.05 -15.34
C THR A 198 8.12 -14.73 -15.26
N LYS A 199 8.65 -14.37 -14.09
CA LYS A 199 10.04 -13.94 -13.87
C LYS A 199 10.46 -12.76 -14.75
N THR A 200 9.52 -11.88 -15.11
CA THR A 200 9.76 -10.72 -15.98
C THR A 200 9.88 -9.43 -15.17
N VAL A 201 10.70 -8.51 -15.68
CA VAL A 201 10.87 -7.17 -15.11
C VAL A 201 10.33 -6.14 -16.08
N LYS A 202 9.50 -5.24 -15.60
CA LYS A 202 8.92 -4.12 -16.36
C LYS A 202 9.29 -2.80 -15.72
N ILE A 203 9.48 -1.77 -16.53
CA ILE A 203 9.75 -0.40 -16.10
C ILE A 203 8.47 0.40 -16.27
N ILE A 204 8.10 1.13 -15.22
CA ILE A 204 6.97 2.06 -15.23
C ILE A 204 7.53 3.45 -15.00
N THR A 205 7.20 4.37 -15.89
CA THR A 205 7.66 5.75 -15.80
C THR A 205 6.50 6.71 -15.73
N ASN A 206 6.62 7.71 -14.86
CA ASN A 206 5.66 8.80 -14.74
C ASN A 206 6.40 10.14 -14.67
N PRO A 207 5.80 11.23 -15.18
CA PRO A 207 6.34 12.57 -14.97
C PRO A 207 6.46 12.89 -13.48
N ARG A 208 7.58 13.47 -13.07
CA ARG A 208 7.72 13.97 -11.70
C ARG A 208 6.93 15.26 -11.52
N VAL A 209 6.10 15.30 -10.50
CA VAL A 209 5.40 16.52 -10.08
C VAL A 209 6.19 17.15 -8.93
N ASN A 210 6.67 18.37 -9.13
CA ASN A 210 7.41 19.10 -8.09
C ASN A 210 6.42 19.67 -7.05
N THR A 211 6.34 19.04 -5.89
CA THR A 211 5.47 19.44 -4.77
C THR A 211 5.89 18.76 -3.47
N THR A 212 5.56 19.36 -2.35
CA THR A 212 5.65 18.75 -1.01
C THR A 212 4.37 18.00 -0.61
N ASN A 213 3.30 18.10 -1.41
CA ASN A 213 2.00 17.47 -1.17
C ASN A 213 2.03 16.00 -1.64
N ILE A 214 2.81 15.18 -0.95
CA ILE A 214 3.01 13.75 -1.26
C ILE A 214 2.60 12.83 -0.11
N HIS A 215 2.01 13.39 0.98
CA HIS A 215 1.59 12.58 2.12
C HIS A 215 0.47 11.61 1.69
N GLY A 216 0.65 10.33 1.98
CA GLY A 216 -0.29 9.27 1.65
C GLY A 216 -0.16 8.69 0.24
N THR A 217 0.84 9.08 -0.57
CA THR A 217 1.04 8.53 -1.93
C THR A 217 1.24 7.02 -1.95
N GLY A 218 2.02 6.46 -1.00
CA GLY A 218 2.23 5.01 -0.89
C GLY A 218 0.92 4.26 -0.60
N CYS A 219 0.18 4.71 0.42
CA CYS A 219 -1.13 4.16 0.75
C CYS A 219 -2.09 4.24 -0.45
N SER A 220 -2.12 5.40 -1.12
CA SER A 220 -3.00 5.61 -2.27
C SER A 220 -2.64 4.73 -3.48
N LEU A 221 -1.34 4.48 -3.72
CA LEU A 221 -0.89 3.60 -4.78
C LEU A 221 -1.32 2.15 -4.53
N SER A 222 -0.98 1.60 -3.37
CA SER A 222 -1.35 0.22 -3.04
C SER A 222 -2.87 0.01 -3.02
N SER A 223 -3.63 1.00 -2.54
CA SER A 223 -5.09 0.97 -2.50
C SER A 223 -5.74 1.09 -3.87
N SER A 224 -5.23 1.95 -4.75
CA SER A 224 -5.73 2.05 -6.13
C SER A 224 -5.43 0.78 -6.94
N ILE A 225 -4.26 0.17 -6.75
CA ILE A 225 -3.94 -1.13 -7.36
C ILE A 225 -4.94 -2.20 -6.89
N ALA A 226 -5.20 -2.29 -5.58
CA ALA A 226 -6.19 -3.21 -5.04
C ALA A 226 -7.60 -2.94 -5.60
N ALA A 227 -7.99 -1.67 -5.76
CA ALA A 227 -9.26 -1.31 -6.38
C ALA A 227 -9.36 -1.82 -7.83
N TYR A 228 -8.34 -1.60 -8.65
CA TYR A 228 -8.37 -2.08 -10.04
C TYR A 228 -8.34 -3.61 -10.13
N LEU A 229 -7.64 -4.32 -9.21
CA LEU A 229 -7.71 -5.78 -9.12
C LEU A 229 -9.14 -6.24 -8.78
N SER A 230 -9.81 -5.57 -7.84
CA SER A 230 -11.20 -5.90 -7.47
C SER A 230 -12.19 -5.67 -8.61
N LEU A 231 -11.87 -4.76 -9.54
CA LEU A 231 -12.64 -4.48 -10.76
C LEU A 231 -12.34 -5.48 -11.89
N GLY A 232 -11.47 -6.48 -11.67
CA GLY A 232 -11.17 -7.55 -12.61
C GLY A 232 -10.04 -7.23 -13.60
N PHE A 233 -9.28 -6.14 -13.41
CA PHE A 233 -8.09 -5.86 -14.22
C PHE A 233 -6.96 -6.84 -13.86
N SER A 234 -6.13 -7.16 -14.84
CA SER A 234 -4.88 -7.90 -14.59
C SER A 234 -3.92 -7.11 -13.69
N MET A 235 -2.95 -7.80 -13.07
CA MET A 235 -1.95 -7.15 -12.21
C MET A 235 -1.20 -6.03 -12.94
N ASP A 236 -0.81 -6.24 -14.20
CA ASP A 236 -0.14 -5.25 -15.04
C ASP A 236 -0.98 -4.00 -15.27
N GLU A 237 -2.25 -4.20 -15.63
CA GLU A 237 -3.19 -3.10 -15.86
C GLU A 237 -3.48 -2.36 -14.56
N ALA A 238 -3.69 -3.08 -13.46
CA ALA A 238 -3.96 -2.51 -12.14
C ALA A 238 -2.80 -1.63 -11.66
N ILE A 239 -1.55 -2.09 -11.81
CA ILE A 239 -0.36 -1.30 -11.48
C ILE A 239 -0.26 -0.06 -12.35
N THR A 240 -0.39 -0.20 -13.68
CA THR A 240 -0.32 0.92 -14.61
C THR A 240 -1.39 1.98 -14.30
N LYS A 241 -2.62 1.55 -14.07
CA LYS A 241 -3.74 2.43 -13.70
C LYS A 241 -3.52 3.07 -12.34
N GLY A 242 -3.03 2.33 -11.35
CA GLY A 242 -2.73 2.83 -10.01
C GLY A 242 -1.64 3.91 -10.02
N CYS A 243 -0.53 3.68 -10.75
CA CYS A 243 0.53 4.68 -10.91
C CYS A 243 0.00 5.96 -11.60
N ASN A 244 -0.81 5.82 -12.65
CA ASN A 244 -1.42 6.96 -13.33
C ASN A 244 -2.38 7.73 -12.42
N TYR A 245 -3.23 7.03 -11.67
CA TYR A 245 -4.14 7.63 -10.68
C TYR A 245 -3.38 8.48 -9.66
N VAL A 246 -2.35 7.91 -9.04
CA VAL A 246 -1.56 8.64 -8.02
C VAL A 246 -0.85 9.85 -8.62
N ASN A 247 -0.28 9.73 -9.82
CA ASN A 247 0.38 10.84 -10.49
C ASN A 247 -0.59 12.00 -10.78
N GLN A 248 -1.81 11.69 -11.26
CA GLN A 248 -2.87 12.68 -11.47
C GLN A 248 -3.33 13.32 -10.15
N ALA A 249 -3.50 12.51 -9.09
CA ALA A 249 -3.91 13.01 -7.78
C ALA A 249 -2.85 13.93 -7.14
N ILE A 250 -1.54 13.64 -7.34
CA ILE A 250 -0.43 14.52 -6.95
C ILE A 250 -0.52 15.84 -7.74
N ALA A 251 -0.65 15.76 -9.06
CA ALA A 251 -0.71 16.94 -9.91
C ALA A 251 -1.90 17.84 -9.57
N ALA A 252 -3.07 17.26 -9.28
CA ALA A 252 -4.27 17.99 -8.88
C ALA A 252 -4.20 18.58 -7.45
N GLY A 253 -3.33 18.01 -6.60
CA GLY A 253 -3.11 18.46 -5.22
C GLY A 253 -1.91 19.38 -5.03
N LYS A 254 -1.03 19.55 -6.03
CA LYS A 254 0.31 20.13 -5.90
C LYS A 254 0.35 21.53 -5.27
N ASP A 255 -0.66 22.35 -5.54
CA ASP A 255 -0.74 23.74 -5.08
C ASP A 255 -1.78 23.93 -3.95
N LYS A 256 -2.35 22.83 -3.42
CA LYS A 256 -3.31 22.90 -2.31
C LYS A 256 -2.60 23.02 -0.98
N ILE A 257 -3.19 23.76 -0.05
CA ILE A 257 -2.66 23.92 1.31
C ILE A 257 -3.58 23.22 2.29
N LEU A 258 -3.00 22.33 3.10
CA LEU A 258 -3.65 21.71 4.23
C LEU A 258 -2.66 21.62 5.39
N GLY A 259 -2.96 22.32 6.49
CA GLY A 259 -2.06 22.36 7.66
C GLY A 259 -0.74 23.11 7.38
N HIS A 260 0.30 22.78 8.16
CA HIS A 260 1.59 23.46 8.15
C HIS A 260 2.77 22.55 7.76
N GLY A 261 2.50 21.28 7.45
CA GLY A 261 3.50 20.30 7.03
C GLY A 261 3.27 19.82 5.60
N ASN A 262 3.71 18.59 5.29
CA ASN A 262 3.50 17.96 3.99
C ASN A 262 2.00 17.68 3.78
N GLY A 263 1.42 18.31 2.78
CA GLY A 263 0.00 18.14 2.45
C GLY A 263 -0.29 16.81 1.73
N PRO A 264 -1.57 16.41 1.69
CA PRO A 264 -2.01 15.23 0.96
C PRO A 264 -2.11 15.47 -0.54
N ILE A 265 -2.17 14.40 -1.29
CA ILE A 265 -2.63 14.41 -2.68
C ILE A 265 -4.14 14.74 -2.75
N ASN A 266 -4.63 15.16 -3.92
CA ASN A 266 -6.06 15.36 -4.16
C ASN A 266 -6.69 14.09 -4.74
N HIS A 267 -7.18 13.20 -3.88
CA HIS A 267 -7.69 11.87 -4.24
C HIS A 267 -8.85 11.91 -5.27
N PHE A 268 -9.61 12.99 -5.35
CA PHE A 268 -10.78 13.16 -6.22
C PHE A 268 -10.57 14.18 -7.34
N GLY A 269 -9.37 14.71 -7.49
CA GLY A 269 -9.01 15.68 -8.53
C GLY A 269 -8.64 15.00 -9.86
N LEU A 270 -9.51 14.13 -10.33
CA LEU A 270 -9.31 13.36 -11.56
C LEU A 270 -9.89 14.09 -12.77
#